data_68cbd8899726a5e9de25ec692678c1ef
#
_entry.id   68cbd8899726a5e9de25ec692678c1ef
#
_cell.length_a   1.000
_cell.length_b   1.000
_cell.length_c   1.000
_cell.angle_alpha   90.00
_cell.angle_beta   90.00
_cell.angle_gamma   90.00
#
_symmetry.space_group_name_H-M   'P 1'
#
loop_
_entity.id
_entity.type
_entity.pdbx_description
1 polymer ?
#
loop_
_entity_poly.entity_id
_entity_poly.type
_entity_poly.pdbx_seq_one_letter_code
_entity_poly.pdbx_strand_id
1 'polypeptide(L)'
;GRAAAQEALIYCRSGEGRMAVTGLWDPADQLPQPINLRLIGKNIALADTPDLQLTANTDLILSYEKGVYDLTGDVNLVKGFVNLETLETGVTVSSDVVVLDPVPEKLNRDLFKISLKLMVSANDQVRVVGYGLDGTASGKVAVSSPFDSPTRLTGTMELLGKYKSYGRELQITRGNLMYSNSPTTEPRLDIPAEREIEDEA
;
A
#
# COMPACT_ATOMS: atom_id res chain seq x y z
N GLY A 1 -20.11 -29.54 -27.38
CA GLY A 1 -20.08 -29.63 -25.92
C GLY A 1 -19.26 -28.45 -25.41
N ARG A 2 -19.86 -27.53 -24.67
CA ARG A 2 -19.12 -26.48 -23.95
C ARG A 2 -18.27 -27.19 -22.91
N ALA A 3 -16.95 -26.95 -22.91
CA ALA A 3 -16.08 -27.33 -21.81
C ALA A 3 -16.58 -26.60 -20.56
N ALA A 4 -16.76 -27.32 -19.47
CA ALA A 4 -17.17 -26.73 -18.21
C ALA A 4 -16.03 -25.82 -17.72
N ALA A 5 -16.34 -24.59 -17.35
CA ALA A 5 -15.39 -23.70 -16.69
C ALA A 5 -14.80 -24.40 -15.46
N GLN A 6 -13.48 -24.50 -15.40
CA GLN A 6 -12.80 -25.12 -14.27
C GLN A 6 -12.47 -24.06 -13.23
N GLU A 7 -12.84 -24.31 -11.99
CA GLU A 7 -12.41 -23.50 -10.87
C GLU A 7 -10.92 -23.79 -10.58
N ALA A 8 -10.08 -22.82 -10.82
CA ALA A 8 -8.66 -22.91 -10.49
C ALA A 8 -8.44 -22.46 -9.04
N LEU A 9 -7.75 -23.29 -8.27
CA LEU A 9 -7.33 -22.96 -6.91
C LEU A 9 -5.80 -23.05 -6.84
N ILE A 10 -5.15 -21.90 -6.62
CA ILE A 10 -3.69 -21.81 -6.53
C ILE A 10 -3.32 -21.30 -5.15
N TYR A 11 -2.36 -21.98 -4.51
CA TYR A 11 -1.78 -21.52 -3.25
C TYR A 11 -0.39 -20.97 -3.49
N CYS A 12 -0.17 -19.73 -3.03
CA CYS A 12 1.13 -19.07 -3.05
C CYS A 12 1.62 -18.82 -1.63
N ARG A 13 2.95 -18.80 -1.44
CA ARG A 13 3.59 -18.37 -0.19
C ARG A 13 4.38 -17.10 -0.43
N SER A 14 4.31 -16.17 0.54
CA SER A 14 5.13 -14.96 0.58
C SER A 14 5.67 -14.83 2.02
N GLY A 15 6.92 -15.22 2.24
CA GLY A 15 7.47 -15.35 3.58
C GLY A 15 6.69 -16.35 4.42
N GLU A 16 6.20 -15.92 5.57
CA GLU A 16 5.31 -16.71 6.44
C GLU A 16 3.84 -16.68 6.00
N GLY A 17 3.51 -15.80 5.04
CA GLY A 17 2.17 -15.60 4.56
C GLY A 17 1.72 -16.64 3.54
N ARG A 18 0.40 -16.78 3.43
CA ARG A 18 -0.26 -17.66 2.46
C ARG A 18 -1.32 -16.89 1.70
N MET A 19 -1.39 -17.14 0.41
CA MET A 19 -2.41 -16.57 -0.46
C MET A 19 -3.09 -17.69 -1.24
N ALA A 20 -4.42 -17.67 -1.25
CA ALA A 20 -5.24 -18.50 -2.11
C ALA A 20 -5.78 -17.63 -3.24
N VAL A 21 -5.62 -18.09 -4.47
CA VAL A 21 -6.19 -17.48 -5.67
C VAL A 21 -7.25 -18.43 -6.21
N THR A 22 -8.48 -17.93 -6.32
CA THR A 22 -9.60 -18.68 -6.86
C THR A 22 -10.19 -17.92 -8.04
N GLY A 23 -10.65 -18.64 -9.07
CA GLY A 23 -11.30 -18.03 -10.21
C GLY A 23 -11.76 -19.06 -11.23
N LEU A 24 -12.61 -18.59 -12.15
CA LEU A 24 -13.07 -19.40 -13.28
C LEU A 24 -12.15 -19.11 -14.47
N TRP A 25 -11.59 -20.15 -15.03
CA TRP A 25 -10.81 -20.11 -16.25
C TRP A 25 -11.38 -21.11 -17.26
N ASP A 26 -11.58 -20.66 -18.48
CA ASP A 26 -11.97 -21.53 -19.60
C ASP A 26 -10.76 -21.73 -20.53
N PRO A 27 -10.16 -22.94 -20.58
CA PRO A 27 -8.99 -23.20 -21.40
C PRO A 27 -9.29 -23.20 -22.91
N ALA A 28 -10.56 -23.20 -23.31
CA ALA A 28 -10.96 -23.26 -24.72
C ALA A 28 -11.00 -21.91 -25.43
N ASP A 29 -11.00 -20.82 -24.69
CA ASP A 29 -11.07 -19.48 -25.23
C ASP A 29 -9.67 -18.88 -25.43
N GLN A 30 -9.46 -18.20 -26.53
CA GLN A 30 -8.22 -17.47 -26.82
C GLN A 30 -8.23 -16.11 -26.07
N LEU A 31 -7.12 -15.81 -25.36
CA LEU A 31 -6.94 -14.52 -24.69
C LEU A 31 -7.14 -13.34 -25.70
N PRO A 32 -7.75 -12.21 -25.26
CA PRO A 32 -8.00 -11.81 -23.88
C PRO A 32 -9.43 -12.09 -23.41
N GLN A 33 -9.57 -13.00 -22.46
CA GLN A 33 -10.85 -13.28 -21.80
C GLN A 33 -11.10 -12.36 -20.61
N PRO A 34 -12.35 -12.14 -20.22
CA PRO A 34 -12.62 -11.53 -18.92
C PRO A 34 -12.09 -12.44 -17.83
N ILE A 35 -11.09 -11.97 -17.10
CA ILE A 35 -10.52 -12.64 -15.94
C ILE A 35 -11.27 -12.14 -14.71
N ASN A 36 -11.63 -13.04 -13.80
CA ASN A 36 -12.14 -12.68 -12.50
C ASN A 36 -11.52 -13.63 -11.47
N LEU A 37 -10.55 -13.12 -10.72
CA LEU A 37 -9.81 -13.88 -9.71
C LEU A 37 -10.02 -13.24 -8.34
N ARG A 38 -10.32 -14.07 -7.35
CA ARG A 38 -10.32 -13.66 -5.94
C ARG A 38 -9.02 -14.10 -5.28
N LEU A 39 -8.36 -13.15 -4.61
CA LEU A 39 -7.08 -13.33 -3.93
C LEU A 39 -7.29 -13.12 -2.43
N ILE A 40 -7.30 -14.21 -1.67
CA ILE A 40 -7.42 -14.16 -0.22
C ILE A 40 -6.07 -14.44 0.38
N GLY A 41 -5.52 -13.44 1.08
CA GLY A 41 -4.21 -13.53 1.70
C GLY A 41 -4.25 -13.42 3.21
N LYS A 42 -3.37 -14.14 3.88
CA LYS A 42 -3.17 -14.04 5.31
C LYS A 42 -1.68 -13.87 5.62
N ASN A 43 -1.36 -12.81 6.37
CA ASN A 43 0.00 -12.43 6.74
C ASN A 43 0.95 -12.31 5.54
N ILE A 44 0.48 -11.74 4.42
CA ILE A 44 1.30 -11.58 3.22
C ILE A 44 2.25 -10.40 3.40
N ALA A 45 3.52 -10.60 3.09
CA ALA A 45 4.47 -9.50 2.95
C ALA A 45 4.15 -8.72 1.66
N LEU A 46 3.62 -7.51 1.79
CA LEU A 46 3.38 -6.60 0.67
C LEU A 46 4.64 -5.84 0.27
N ALA A 47 5.48 -5.53 1.25
CA ALA A 47 6.80 -4.95 1.07
C ALA A 47 7.74 -5.51 2.14
N ASP A 48 9.00 -5.71 1.77
CA ASP A 48 10.04 -6.23 2.66
C ASP A 48 11.40 -5.61 2.27
N THR A 49 11.50 -4.30 2.47
CA THR A 49 12.75 -3.55 2.31
C THR A 49 13.16 -2.97 3.68
N PRO A 50 14.41 -2.53 3.87
CA PRO A 50 14.84 -1.93 5.13
C PRO A 50 13.99 -0.75 5.59
N ASP A 51 13.44 0.02 4.64
CA ASP A 51 12.73 1.27 4.88
C ASP A 51 11.20 1.13 4.80
N LEU A 52 10.72 0.03 4.22
CA LEU A 52 9.30 -0.24 4.06
C LEU A 52 9.04 -1.73 4.26
N GLN A 53 8.46 -2.08 5.39
CA GLN A 53 8.02 -3.43 5.70
C GLN A 53 6.52 -3.41 5.99
N LEU A 54 5.74 -4.14 5.21
CA LEU A 54 4.30 -4.20 5.38
C LEU A 54 3.82 -5.64 5.29
N THR A 55 3.09 -6.07 6.30
CA THR A 55 2.40 -7.37 6.32
C THR A 55 0.90 -7.14 6.42
N ALA A 56 0.13 -7.81 5.58
CA ALA A 56 -1.30 -7.62 5.50
C ALA A 56 -2.10 -8.93 5.37
N ASN A 57 -3.35 -8.85 5.77
CA ASN A 57 -4.40 -9.74 5.31
C ASN A 57 -5.15 -9.06 4.16
N THR A 58 -5.49 -9.81 3.13
CA THR A 58 -6.11 -9.28 1.91
C THR A 58 -7.32 -10.11 1.50
N ASP A 59 -8.33 -9.43 0.97
CA ASP A 59 -9.43 -10.02 0.22
C ASP A 59 -9.66 -9.15 -1.01
N LEU A 60 -9.07 -9.58 -2.13
CA LEU A 60 -9.00 -8.78 -3.35
C LEU A 60 -9.67 -9.52 -4.50
N ILE A 61 -10.23 -8.74 -5.41
CA ILE A 61 -10.77 -9.21 -6.67
C ILE A 61 -9.97 -8.53 -7.79
N LEU A 62 -9.33 -9.35 -8.61
CA LEU A 62 -8.68 -8.93 -9.84
C LEU A 62 -9.60 -9.28 -11.00
N SER A 63 -10.06 -8.26 -11.72
CA SER A 63 -10.81 -8.42 -12.96
C SER A 63 -10.04 -7.83 -14.14
N TYR A 64 -10.25 -8.41 -15.33
CA TYR A 64 -9.71 -7.89 -16.57
C TYR A 64 -10.84 -7.75 -17.57
N GLU A 65 -11.07 -6.53 -18.05
CA GLU A 65 -12.05 -6.24 -19.08
C GLU A 65 -11.53 -5.13 -19.98
N LYS A 66 -11.67 -5.29 -21.29
CA LYS A 66 -11.37 -4.26 -22.31
C LYS A 66 -9.95 -3.67 -22.23
N GLY A 67 -8.97 -4.48 -21.86
CA GLY A 67 -7.57 -4.06 -21.80
C GLY A 67 -7.15 -3.40 -20.47
N VAL A 68 -8.02 -3.37 -19.47
CA VAL A 68 -7.74 -2.81 -18.15
C VAL A 68 -7.88 -3.89 -17.09
N TYR A 69 -6.91 -3.93 -16.19
CA TYR A 69 -6.97 -4.72 -14.97
C TYR A 69 -7.53 -3.85 -13.85
N ASP A 70 -8.60 -4.29 -13.21
CA ASP A 70 -9.17 -3.64 -12.03
C ASP A 70 -8.90 -4.51 -10.80
N LEU A 71 -8.15 -3.97 -9.84
CA LEU A 71 -7.91 -4.61 -8.54
C LEU A 71 -8.73 -3.89 -7.48
N THR A 72 -9.67 -4.61 -6.88
CA THR A 72 -10.59 -4.05 -5.88
C THR A 72 -10.60 -4.89 -4.61
N GLY A 73 -10.91 -4.31 -3.47
CA GLY A 73 -11.12 -5.04 -2.23
C GLY A 73 -10.45 -4.43 -1.01
N ASP A 74 -10.19 -5.28 -0.02
CA ASP A 74 -9.73 -4.89 1.30
C ASP A 74 -8.30 -5.34 1.55
N VAL A 75 -7.50 -4.44 2.14
CA VAL A 75 -6.14 -4.66 2.61
C VAL A 75 -6.08 -4.26 4.08
N ASN A 76 -5.90 -5.22 4.97
CA ASN A 76 -5.74 -4.96 6.39
C ASN A 76 -4.27 -5.14 6.79
N LEU A 77 -3.60 -4.03 7.08
CA LEU A 77 -2.23 -4.02 7.58
C LEU A 77 -2.20 -4.52 9.01
N VAL A 78 -1.60 -5.68 9.25
CA VAL A 78 -1.48 -6.30 10.57
C VAL A 78 -0.18 -5.93 11.27
N LYS A 79 0.85 -5.58 10.49
CA LYS A 79 2.15 -5.13 10.96
C LYS A 79 2.81 -4.27 9.90
N GLY A 80 3.51 -3.22 10.30
CA GLY A 80 4.23 -2.38 9.36
C GLY A 80 5.34 -1.57 9.99
N PHE A 81 6.34 -1.24 9.16
CA PHE A 81 7.35 -0.24 9.43
C PHE A 81 7.50 0.63 8.18
N VAL A 82 7.45 1.94 8.36
CA VAL A 82 7.52 2.93 7.28
C VAL A 82 8.51 4.02 7.68
N ASN A 83 9.59 4.16 6.92
CA ASN A 83 10.52 5.28 7.05
C ASN A 83 10.20 6.34 5.99
N LEU A 84 9.64 7.48 6.42
CA LEU A 84 9.18 8.55 5.52
C LEU A 84 10.34 9.23 4.78
N GLU A 85 11.53 9.31 5.38
CA GLU A 85 12.68 10.00 4.78
C GLU A 85 13.17 9.32 3.51
N THR A 86 13.07 7.99 3.45
CA THR A 86 13.53 7.21 2.31
C THR A 86 12.46 7.01 1.25
N LEU A 87 11.17 7.10 1.62
CA LEU A 87 10.08 7.00 0.65
C LEU A 87 10.01 8.19 -0.31
N GLU A 88 10.38 9.39 0.14
CA GLU A 88 10.38 10.60 -0.70
C GLU A 88 11.56 10.63 -1.68
N THR A 89 12.67 10.01 -1.31
CA THR A 89 13.83 9.88 -2.18
C THR A 89 13.65 8.77 -3.19
N GLY A 90 12.54 8.53 -3.79
CA GLY A 90 12.30 7.44 -4.75
C GLY A 90 13.62 6.88 -5.29
N VAL A 91 13.80 5.58 -5.47
CA VAL A 91 15.07 4.92 -5.84
C VAL A 91 15.80 5.72 -6.93
N THR A 92 16.55 6.73 -6.54
CA THR A 92 17.55 7.36 -7.40
C THR A 92 18.67 6.35 -7.50
N VAL A 93 18.73 5.67 -8.65
CA VAL A 93 19.90 4.90 -9.02
C VAL A 93 21.08 5.84 -8.82
N SER A 94 21.98 5.49 -7.89
CA SER A 94 23.20 6.25 -7.65
C SER A 94 23.85 6.58 -8.99
N SER A 95 24.23 7.82 -9.22
CA SER A 95 24.90 8.29 -10.44
C SER A 95 26.24 7.58 -10.71
N ASP A 96 26.68 6.70 -9.82
CA ASP A 96 27.91 5.93 -9.90
C ASP A 96 27.70 4.51 -10.48
N VAL A 97 26.46 4.15 -10.79
CA VAL A 97 26.16 2.89 -11.51
C VAL A 97 26.14 3.19 -13.01
N VAL A 98 27.26 2.94 -13.69
CA VAL A 98 27.32 2.91 -15.15
C VAL A 98 26.58 1.64 -15.61
N VAL A 99 25.33 1.77 -16.00
CA VAL A 99 24.57 0.71 -16.66
C VAL A 99 25.15 0.56 -18.07
N LEU A 100 25.93 -0.49 -18.28
CA LEU A 100 26.62 -0.76 -19.57
C LEU A 100 25.67 -1.16 -20.71
N ASP A 101 24.42 -1.49 -20.39
CA ASP A 101 23.36 -1.66 -21.38
C ASP A 101 22.17 -0.78 -20.93
N PRO A 102 21.75 0.20 -21.73
CA PRO A 102 20.52 0.89 -21.47
C PRO A 102 19.37 -0.09 -21.69
N VAL A 103 18.95 -0.76 -20.63
CA VAL A 103 17.61 -1.36 -20.61
C VAL A 103 16.67 -0.20 -20.95
N PRO A 104 15.88 -0.29 -22.02
CA PRO A 104 15.05 0.83 -22.46
C PRO A 104 14.16 1.21 -21.26
N GLU A 105 14.31 2.44 -20.80
CA GLU A 105 13.63 3.08 -19.65
C GLU A 105 12.12 3.19 -19.84
N LYS A 106 11.64 2.64 -20.93
CA LYS A 106 10.27 2.31 -21.23
C LYS A 106 10.02 0.81 -21.01
N LEU A 107 10.20 0.36 -19.76
CA LEU A 107 9.40 -0.79 -19.35
C LEU A 107 7.96 -0.29 -19.46
N ASN A 108 7.36 -0.66 -20.58
CA ASN A 108 6.05 -0.29 -21.05
C ASN A 108 5.03 -0.27 -19.91
N ARG A 109 4.82 0.90 -19.27
CA ARG A 109 3.63 1.15 -18.45
C ARG A 109 2.35 0.96 -19.28
N ASP A 110 2.48 0.95 -20.60
CA ASP A 110 1.39 0.69 -21.54
C ASP A 110 1.02 -0.80 -21.67
N LEU A 111 1.86 -1.74 -21.19
CA LEU A 111 1.54 -3.17 -21.29
C LEU A 111 0.46 -3.62 -20.30
N PHE A 112 0.35 -2.94 -19.13
CA PHE A 112 -0.63 -3.30 -18.12
C PHE A 112 -1.33 -2.05 -17.59
N LYS A 113 -2.52 -1.77 -18.11
CA LYS A 113 -3.40 -0.73 -17.56
C LYS A 113 -4.04 -1.28 -16.30
N ILE A 114 -3.58 -0.84 -15.13
CA ILE A 114 -4.06 -1.31 -13.83
C ILE A 114 -4.74 -0.15 -13.10
N SER A 115 -5.99 -0.35 -12.72
CA SER A 115 -6.73 0.53 -11.82
C SER A 115 -6.87 -0.14 -10.45
N LEU A 116 -6.74 0.65 -9.40
CA LEU A 116 -6.86 0.18 -8.01
C LEU A 116 -8.04 0.87 -7.33
N LYS A 117 -8.87 0.11 -6.62
CA LYS A 117 -9.89 0.61 -5.70
C LYS A 117 -9.83 -0.23 -4.43
N LEU A 118 -9.03 0.21 -3.48
CA LEU A 118 -8.70 -0.56 -2.29
C LEU A 118 -9.18 0.16 -1.03
N MET A 119 -9.69 -0.59 -0.08
CA MET A 119 -9.89 -0.12 1.28
C MET A 119 -8.73 -0.62 2.12
N VAL A 120 -7.85 0.31 2.51
CA VAL A 120 -6.69 0.01 3.35
C VAL A 120 -7.02 0.36 4.78
N SER A 121 -6.87 -0.59 5.68
CA SER A 121 -6.99 -0.38 7.13
C SER A 121 -5.68 -0.75 7.81
N ALA A 122 -5.34 0.00 8.84
CA ALA A 122 -4.18 -0.24 9.70
C ALA A 122 -4.62 -0.21 11.16
N ASN A 123 -4.06 -1.09 11.96
CA ASN A 123 -4.12 -1.03 13.40
C ASN A 123 -2.86 -0.35 13.94
N ASP A 124 -2.74 -0.20 15.25
CA ASP A 124 -1.61 0.41 15.96
C ASP A 124 -0.27 -0.35 15.87
N GLN A 125 -0.19 -1.39 15.05
CA GLN A 125 1.03 -2.15 14.77
C GLN A 125 1.83 -1.62 13.56
N VAL A 126 1.40 -0.52 12.94
CA VAL A 126 2.11 0.14 11.85
C VAL A 126 2.93 1.30 12.40
N ARG A 127 4.24 1.08 12.57
CA ARG A 127 5.19 2.10 13.02
C ARG A 127 5.61 2.99 11.86
N VAL A 128 5.62 4.30 12.10
CA VAL A 128 6.01 5.32 11.13
C VAL A 128 7.11 6.17 11.76
N VAL A 129 8.25 6.29 11.07
CA VAL A 129 9.39 7.10 11.51
C VAL A 129 9.84 8.03 10.41
N GLY A 130 10.52 9.12 10.76
CA GLY A 130 11.14 10.05 9.83
C GLY A 130 10.83 11.52 10.15
N TYR A 131 11.69 12.41 9.74
CA TYR A 131 11.60 13.87 9.98
C TYR A 131 11.39 14.26 11.45
N GLY A 132 11.91 13.45 12.37
CA GLY A 132 11.74 13.64 13.81
C GLY A 132 10.49 12.97 14.39
N LEU A 133 9.65 12.39 13.56
CA LEU A 133 8.50 11.58 13.99
C LEU A 133 8.95 10.17 14.35
N ASP A 134 8.42 9.64 15.46
CA ASP A 134 8.45 8.23 15.85
C ASP A 134 7.11 7.88 16.47
N GLY A 135 6.29 7.17 15.73
CA GLY A 135 4.92 6.91 16.14
C GLY A 135 4.30 5.69 15.49
N THR A 136 3.03 5.48 15.78
CA THR A 136 2.20 4.44 15.19
C THR A 136 1.02 5.06 14.45
N ALA A 137 0.67 4.47 13.31
CA ALA A 137 -0.45 4.89 12.51
C ALA A 137 -1.55 3.83 12.51
N SER A 138 -2.78 4.26 12.72
CA SER A 138 -3.97 3.42 12.64
C SER A 138 -5.10 4.14 11.91
N GLY A 139 -6.08 3.40 11.41
CA GLY A 139 -7.22 4.01 10.73
C GLY A 139 -7.63 3.30 9.45
N LYS A 140 -8.37 4.02 8.61
CA LYS A 140 -8.93 3.46 7.39
C LYS A 140 -8.97 4.49 6.27
N VAL A 141 -8.44 4.11 5.10
CA VAL A 141 -8.36 4.96 3.92
C VAL A 141 -8.76 4.18 2.68
N ALA A 142 -9.67 4.76 1.90
CA ALA A 142 -9.96 4.30 0.56
C ALA A 142 -8.92 4.86 -0.42
N VAL A 143 -8.30 3.98 -1.19
CA VAL A 143 -7.33 4.30 -2.24
C VAL A 143 -8.01 4.13 -3.60
N SER A 144 -8.01 5.18 -4.40
CA SER A 144 -8.47 5.16 -5.78
C SER A 144 -7.32 5.57 -6.70
N SER A 145 -6.85 4.65 -7.52
CA SER A 145 -5.74 4.86 -8.47
C SER A 145 -6.13 4.36 -9.85
N PRO A 146 -6.89 5.14 -10.63
CA PRO A 146 -7.17 4.81 -12.02
C PRO A 146 -5.88 4.77 -12.85
N PHE A 147 -5.84 3.94 -13.90
CA PHE A 147 -4.62 3.78 -14.72
C PHE A 147 -4.20 5.07 -15.45
N ASP A 148 -5.14 5.98 -15.70
CA ASP A 148 -4.98 7.23 -16.44
C ASP A 148 -5.05 8.50 -15.60
N SER A 149 -5.14 8.36 -14.28
CA SER A 149 -5.36 9.49 -13.38
C SER A 149 -4.52 9.36 -12.11
N PRO A 150 -4.20 10.47 -11.43
CA PRO A 150 -3.45 10.43 -10.18
C PRO A 150 -4.18 9.66 -9.09
N THR A 151 -3.41 8.99 -8.24
CA THR A 151 -3.93 8.31 -7.04
C THR A 151 -4.54 9.32 -6.08
N ARG A 152 -5.72 8.98 -5.56
CA ARG A 152 -6.44 9.77 -4.57
C ARG A 152 -6.82 8.94 -3.36
N LEU A 153 -6.82 9.59 -2.21
CA LEU A 153 -7.16 9.00 -0.93
C LEU A 153 -8.42 9.64 -0.34
N THR A 154 -9.20 8.84 0.38
CA THR A 154 -10.34 9.32 1.17
C THR A 154 -10.40 8.53 2.46
N GLY A 155 -10.44 9.22 3.60
CA GLY A 155 -10.51 8.59 4.92
C GLY A 155 -9.64 9.29 5.95
N THR A 156 -9.44 8.64 7.08
CA THR A 156 -8.67 9.20 8.19
C THR A 156 -7.70 8.16 8.73
N MET A 157 -6.48 8.63 8.99
CA MET A 157 -5.46 7.90 9.75
C MET A 157 -5.18 8.67 11.03
N GLU A 158 -5.15 7.96 12.15
CA GLU A 158 -4.73 8.48 13.44
C GLU A 158 -3.23 8.20 13.63
N LEU A 159 -2.51 9.18 14.17
CA LEU A 159 -1.09 9.10 14.46
C LEU A 159 -0.86 9.36 15.94
N LEU A 160 -0.23 8.43 16.63
CA LEU A 160 0.16 8.53 18.04
C LEU A 160 1.68 8.35 18.15
N GLY A 161 2.34 9.12 19.00
CA GLY A 161 3.77 8.97 19.19
C GLY A 161 4.47 10.23 19.63
N LYS A 162 5.72 10.39 19.19
CA LYS A 162 6.59 11.50 19.56
C LYS A 162 7.09 12.23 18.34
N TYR A 163 7.22 13.53 18.47
CA TYR A 163 7.84 14.38 17.46
C TYR A 163 9.00 15.16 18.06
N LYS A 164 10.19 15.00 17.52
CA LYS A 164 11.39 15.67 17.95
C LYS A 164 11.82 16.74 16.95
N SER A 165 11.85 18.00 17.39
CA SER A 165 12.27 19.13 16.58
C SER A 165 13.06 20.13 17.40
N TYR A 166 14.17 20.64 16.84
CA TYR A 166 15.03 21.62 17.49
C TYR A 166 15.45 21.28 18.92
N GLY A 167 15.73 19.99 19.18
CA GLY A 167 16.15 19.50 20.51
C GLY A 167 15.00 19.39 21.54
N ARG A 168 13.76 19.62 21.13
CA ARG A 168 12.57 19.45 21.95
C ARG A 168 11.78 18.22 21.52
N GLU A 169 11.27 17.48 22.49
CA GLU A 169 10.37 16.35 22.26
C GLU A 169 8.94 16.77 22.61
N LEU A 170 8.02 16.52 21.68
CA LEU A 170 6.60 16.78 21.85
C LEU A 170 5.87 15.45 21.77
N GLN A 171 4.91 15.23 22.64
CA GLN A 171 4.05 14.05 22.61
C GLN A 171 2.86 14.31 21.71
N ILE A 172 2.65 13.44 20.73
CA ILE A 172 1.45 13.43 19.89
C ILE A 172 0.46 12.46 20.55
N THR A 173 -0.48 13.02 21.30
CA THR A 173 -1.53 12.25 21.99
C THR A 173 -2.73 11.99 21.09
N ARG A 174 -2.88 12.78 20.05
CA ARG A 174 -3.96 12.66 19.06
C ARG A 174 -3.60 13.40 17.78
N GLY A 175 -3.12 12.68 16.78
CA GLY A 175 -2.86 13.25 15.46
C GLY A 175 -3.84 12.66 14.44
N ASN A 176 -4.47 13.48 13.61
CA ASN A 176 -5.33 13.02 12.53
C ASN A 176 -4.80 13.49 11.18
N LEU A 177 -4.64 12.54 10.27
CA LEU A 177 -4.39 12.78 8.87
C LEU A 177 -5.67 12.47 8.10
N MET A 178 -6.30 13.51 7.57
CA MET A 178 -7.57 13.39 6.86
C MET A 178 -7.36 13.58 5.37
N TYR A 179 -7.87 12.64 4.60
CA TYR A 179 -7.88 12.67 3.14
C TYR A 179 -9.32 12.83 2.65
N SER A 180 -9.57 13.82 1.81
CA SER A 180 -10.87 14.13 1.22
C SER A 180 -10.78 14.12 -0.30
N ASN A 181 -10.59 12.93 -0.88
CA ASN A 181 -10.31 12.76 -2.31
C ASN A 181 -9.08 13.58 -2.75
N SER A 182 -8.07 13.63 -1.89
CA SER A 182 -6.83 14.38 -2.09
C SER A 182 -5.67 13.48 -2.53
N PRO A 183 -4.60 14.01 -3.15
CA PRO A 183 -3.37 13.28 -3.39
C PRO A 183 -2.79 12.68 -2.10
N THR A 184 -1.95 11.67 -2.26
CA THR A 184 -1.27 11.01 -1.11
C THR A 184 -0.38 11.97 -0.33
N THR A 185 0.18 12.97 -1.00
CA THR A 185 1.10 13.98 -0.44
C THR A 185 0.41 15.17 0.23
N GLU A 186 -0.91 15.24 0.15
CA GLU A 186 -1.68 16.41 0.64
C GLU A 186 -2.77 16.00 1.64
N PRO A 187 -2.42 15.41 2.80
CA PRO A 187 -3.38 15.21 3.88
C PRO A 187 -3.72 16.55 4.56
N ARG A 188 -4.93 16.68 5.05
CA ARG A 188 -5.24 17.69 6.05
C ARG A 188 -4.77 17.17 7.41
N LEU A 189 -3.92 17.94 8.07
CA LEU A 189 -3.36 17.59 9.37
C LEU A 189 -4.14 18.28 10.50
N ASP A 190 -4.49 17.53 11.52
CA ASP A 190 -4.99 18.02 12.80
C ASP A 190 -4.20 17.30 13.90
N ILE A 191 -3.12 17.94 14.36
CA ILE A 191 -2.15 17.33 15.29
C ILE A 191 -1.96 18.28 16.48
N PRO A 192 -2.76 18.18 17.53
CA PRO A 192 -2.45 18.80 18.81
C PRO A 192 -1.21 18.13 19.40
N ALA A 193 -0.23 18.93 19.78
CA ALA A 193 0.98 18.48 20.42
C ALA A 193 1.08 19.09 21.82
N GLU A 194 1.32 18.28 22.82
CA GLU A 194 1.47 18.69 24.21
C GLU A 194 2.93 18.53 24.65
N ARG A 195 3.38 19.46 25.47
CA ARG A 195 4.69 19.38 26.11
C ARG A 195 4.53 18.85 27.52
N GLU A 196 5.18 17.76 27.83
CA GLU A 196 5.36 17.32 29.22
C GLU A 196 6.39 18.27 29.88
N ILE A 197 5.95 19.04 30.86
CA ILE A 197 6.82 19.85 31.70
C ILE A 197 7.14 18.97 32.93
N GLU A 198 8.36 18.44 33.00
CA GLU A 198 8.87 17.90 34.25
C GLU A 198 8.98 19.07 35.24
N ASP A 199 8.11 19.15 36.24
CA ASP A 199 8.31 20.00 37.40
C ASP A 199 9.50 19.41 38.18
N GLU A 200 10.65 20.05 38.08
CA GLU A 200 11.77 19.81 39.01
C GLU A 200 11.30 20.21 40.42
N ALA A 201 11.14 19.20 41.28
CA ALA A 201 10.88 19.35 42.71
C ALA A 201 12.18 19.41 43.50
#